data_8e2991e890649869a3b1362fcd3ac809
#
_entry.id   8e2991e890649869a3b1362fcd3ac809
#
_cell.length_a   1.000
_cell.length_b   1.000
_cell.length_c   1.000
_cell.angle_alpha   90.00
_cell.angle_beta   90.00
_cell.angle_gamma   90.00
#
_symmetry.space_group_name_H-M   'P 1'
#
loop_
_entity.id
_entity.type
_entity.pdbx_description
1 polymer ?
#
loop_
_entity_poly.entity_id
_entity_poly.type
_entity_poly.pdbx_seq_one_letter_code
_entity_poly.pdbx_strand_id
1 'polypeptide(L)'
;MAHLLHLFCIFASIMTTYQITRPKHLQTTIKLPASKSISNRALIIYALSGGAILPENLSDCDDTEVIIQALEKMPEVINIKAAGTAMRFMTAFLATTEHGEHVITGTERMQHRPIKVLVDALRRLGADIRYEQEEGFPPLRIKGRKLEGGELEVAGNISSQYISALLMVGPVLEKGLTLRLNGDIISRPYIDLTLWTMREFGADAEWTSVDTIKVEPKPYAQRPYFIESDWSAASYWYEMVALSDDPEAEVHLEGLMDGSKQGDSSVRYIFSLLGVKTIFASKTPGKPTTVTLTKSGHRVPRLEYDFVNAPDLAQTIVCTCCAMGVPFHFTGLQTLKIKETDRIKALKTELAKLGYHLEDINDCELKWDGKKETLTSHPSPLTSVAIDTYEDHRMALAFAPLAFKMPISINNPQVVTKSYPSYWKDLESSEFIIQSL
;
A
#
# COMPACT_ATOMS: atom_id res chain seq x y z
N MET A 1 -6.75 40.74 41.74
CA MET A 1 -7.62 39.59 41.42
C MET A 1 -7.99 39.69 39.94
N ALA A 2 -7.25 39.05 39.11
CA ALA A 2 -7.54 38.98 37.69
C ALA A 2 -7.61 37.49 37.32
N HIS A 3 -8.82 37.01 37.00
CA HIS A 3 -9.07 35.65 36.52
C HIS A 3 -8.49 35.49 35.13
N LEU A 4 -7.48 34.62 35.03
CA LEU A 4 -7.02 34.07 33.75
C LEU A 4 -8.06 33.03 33.29
N LEU A 5 -8.88 33.41 32.29
CA LEU A 5 -9.64 32.46 31.49
C LEU A 5 -8.66 31.79 30.49
N HIS A 6 -8.28 30.55 30.76
CA HIS A 6 -7.68 29.68 29.75
C HIS A 6 -8.78 29.27 28.80
N LEU A 7 -8.81 29.88 27.61
CA LEU A 7 -9.57 29.39 26.48
C LEU A 7 -8.85 28.12 25.98
N PHE A 8 -9.35 26.96 26.35
CA PHE A 8 -9.10 25.72 25.65
C PHE A 8 -9.85 25.79 24.31
N CYS A 9 -9.17 26.25 23.25
CA CYS A 9 -9.62 25.99 21.90
C CYS A 9 -9.40 24.49 21.63
N ILE A 10 -10.42 23.69 21.92
CA ILE A 10 -10.55 22.36 21.35
C ILE A 10 -10.83 22.62 19.85
N PHE A 11 -9.82 22.54 19.00
CA PHE A 11 -10.02 22.34 17.58
C PHE A 11 -10.66 20.95 17.43
N ALA A 12 -11.98 20.91 17.48
CA ALA A 12 -12.72 19.83 16.89
C ALA A 12 -12.33 19.82 15.42
N SER A 13 -11.52 18.85 15.00
CA SER A 13 -11.26 18.59 13.59
C SER A 13 -12.64 18.40 12.96
N ILE A 14 -13.07 19.36 12.14
CA ILE A 14 -14.31 19.23 11.38
C ILE A 14 -14.06 18.01 10.48
N MET A 15 -14.72 16.89 10.80
CA MET A 15 -14.64 15.70 9.97
C MET A 15 -15.27 16.02 8.62
N THR A 16 -14.43 16.23 7.62
CA THR A 16 -14.89 16.43 6.25
C THR A 16 -15.47 15.11 5.72
N THR A 17 -16.65 15.18 5.12
CA THR A 17 -17.31 14.03 4.49
C THR A 17 -17.56 14.35 3.03
N TYR A 18 -17.20 13.43 2.12
CA TYR A 18 -17.50 13.57 0.70
C TYR A 18 -18.67 12.66 0.32
N GLN A 19 -19.74 13.25 -0.20
CA GLN A 19 -20.82 12.53 -0.86
C GLN A 19 -20.48 12.36 -2.33
N ILE A 20 -20.60 11.12 -2.83
CA ILE A 20 -20.15 10.74 -4.17
C ILE A 20 -21.37 10.38 -5.02
N THR A 21 -21.48 11.04 -6.18
CA THR A 21 -22.47 10.71 -7.22
C THR A 21 -21.75 10.23 -8.46
N ARG A 22 -22.13 9.05 -8.95
CA ARG A 22 -21.52 8.42 -10.13
C ARG A 22 -21.86 9.16 -11.44
N PRO A 23 -21.02 9.09 -12.47
CA PRO A 23 -21.35 9.52 -13.82
C PRO A 23 -22.40 8.63 -14.47
N LYS A 24 -23.04 9.10 -15.52
CA LYS A 24 -23.95 8.28 -16.35
C LYS A 24 -23.17 7.36 -17.28
N HIS A 25 -22.10 7.86 -17.84
CA HIS A 25 -21.18 7.15 -18.72
C HIS A 25 -19.79 7.15 -18.11
N LEU A 26 -19.09 6.03 -18.20
CA LEU A 26 -17.73 5.92 -17.69
C LEU A 26 -16.76 5.80 -18.87
N GLN A 27 -16.31 6.95 -19.37
CA GLN A 27 -15.28 7.03 -20.42
C GLN A 27 -14.24 8.07 -20.01
N THR A 28 -13.02 7.62 -19.71
CA THR A 28 -11.98 8.50 -19.17
C THR A 28 -10.56 7.99 -19.44
N THR A 29 -9.60 8.93 -19.40
CA THR A 29 -8.17 8.61 -19.43
C THR A 29 -7.53 9.13 -18.15
N ILE A 30 -6.85 8.25 -17.42
CA ILE A 30 -6.25 8.53 -16.13
C ILE A 30 -4.76 8.29 -16.18
N LYS A 31 -4.00 9.31 -15.83
CA LYS A 31 -2.58 9.16 -15.50
C LYS A 31 -2.47 8.71 -14.05
N LEU A 32 -2.30 7.42 -13.85
CA LEU A 32 -2.18 6.86 -12.50
C LEU A 32 -0.96 7.41 -11.75
N PRO A 33 -1.02 7.51 -10.41
CA PRO A 33 0.16 7.84 -9.61
C PRO A 33 1.24 6.78 -9.80
N ALA A 34 2.49 7.18 -9.65
CA ALA A 34 3.60 6.25 -9.67
C ALA A 34 3.55 5.28 -8.48
N SER A 35 4.11 4.08 -8.66
CA SER A 35 4.10 3.05 -7.62
C SER A 35 4.83 3.51 -6.36
N LYS A 36 4.08 3.68 -5.27
CA LYS A 36 4.62 3.96 -3.95
C LYS A 36 5.64 2.90 -3.51
N SER A 37 5.31 1.64 -3.74
CA SER A 37 6.15 0.51 -3.33
C SER A 37 7.49 0.49 -4.04
N ILE A 38 7.54 0.88 -5.31
CA ILE A 38 8.79 0.99 -6.08
C ILE A 38 9.51 2.27 -5.69
N SER A 39 8.81 3.42 -5.60
CA SER A 39 9.39 4.72 -5.24
C SER A 39 10.18 4.66 -3.94
N ASN A 40 9.56 4.08 -2.90
CA ASN A 40 10.21 4.00 -1.59
C ASN A 40 11.45 3.11 -1.59
N ARG A 41 11.47 2.03 -2.38
CA ARG A 41 12.66 1.18 -2.57
C ARG A 41 13.74 1.90 -3.34
N ALA A 42 13.37 2.47 -4.47
CA ALA A 42 14.30 3.19 -5.34
C ALA A 42 14.97 4.38 -4.64
N LEU A 43 14.25 5.11 -3.77
CA LEU A 43 14.81 6.21 -2.98
C LEU A 43 15.87 5.74 -1.97
N ILE A 44 15.63 4.64 -1.27
CA ILE A 44 16.63 4.08 -0.35
C ILE A 44 17.86 3.59 -1.12
N ILE A 45 17.67 2.89 -2.23
CA ILE A 45 18.77 2.42 -3.07
C ILE A 45 19.52 3.60 -3.69
N TYR A 46 18.81 4.64 -4.15
CA TYR A 46 19.41 5.90 -4.62
C TYR A 46 20.32 6.52 -3.54
N ALA A 47 19.83 6.63 -2.30
CA ALA A 47 20.62 7.17 -1.21
C ALA A 47 21.86 6.27 -0.90
N LEU A 48 21.70 4.95 -0.88
CA LEU A 48 22.80 3.99 -0.69
C LEU A 48 23.81 3.96 -1.86
N SER A 49 23.41 4.40 -3.06
CA SER A 49 24.29 4.51 -4.23
C SER A 49 25.11 5.81 -4.29
N GLY A 50 24.95 6.70 -3.30
CA GLY A 50 25.61 8.00 -3.24
C GLY A 50 24.77 9.18 -3.75
N GLY A 51 23.51 8.96 -4.11
CA GLY A 51 22.50 10.02 -4.27
C GLY A 51 22.69 10.97 -5.46
N ALA A 52 23.29 10.54 -6.59
CA ALA A 52 23.58 11.45 -7.71
C ALA A 52 22.49 11.50 -8.79
N ILE A 53 21.83 10.38 -9.08
CA ILE A 53 20.81 10.29 -10.14
C ILE A 53 19.47 9.92 -9.50
N LEU A 54 18.60 10.93 -9.31
CA LEU A 54 17.27 10.73 -8.72
C LEU A 54 16.39 9.88 -9.67
N PRO A 55 15.66 8.89 -9.14
CA PRO A 55 14.70 8.14 -9.94
C PRO A 55 13.62 9.05 -10.54
N GLU A 56 13.22 8.74 -11.77
CA GLU A 56 12.19 9.48 -12.49
C GLU A 56 10.78 8.97 -12.15
N ASN A 57 9.79 9.86 -12.19
CA ASN A 57 8.39 9.55 -11.90
C ASN A 57 8.18 8.99 -10.48
N LEU A 58 8.75 9.65 -9.47
CA LEU A 58 8.50 9.31 -8.07
C LEU A 58 7.03 9.53 -7.70
N SER A 59 6.52 8.69 -6.81
CA SER A 59 5.18 8.90 -6.24
C SER A 59 5.14 10.18 -5.42
N ASP A 60 4.06 10.94 -5.56
CA ASP A 60 3.75 12.18 -4.85
C ASP A 60 2.98 11.96 -3.55
N CYS A 61 2.87 10.71 -3.10
CA CYS A 61 2.13 10.36 -1.89
C CYS A 61 2.89 10.65 -0.60
N ASP A 62 2.15 10.81 0.49
CA ASP A 62 2.70 11.13 1.81
C ASP A 62 3.83 10.18 2.25
N ASP A 63 3.68 8.88 1.99
CA ASP A 63 4.67 7.86 2.38
C ASP A 63 6.02 8.04 1.64
N THR A 64 5.99 8.53 0.41
CA THR A 64 7.21 8.79 -0.39
C THR A 64 7.81 10.15 -0.05
N GLU A 65 6.98 11.17 0.11
CA GLU A 65 7.39 12.53 0.44
C GLU A 65 8.19 12.59 1.76
N VAL A 66 7.78 11.85 2.78
CA VAL A 66 8.53 11.83 4.06
C VAL A 66 9.91 11.20 3.92
N ILE A 67 10.11 10.24 3.00
CA ILE A 67 11.44 9.68 2.70
C ILE A 67 12.29 10.71 1.98
N ILE A 68 11.76 11.40 0.96
CA ILE A 68 12.46 12.46 0.23
C ILE A 68 12.95 13.53 1.20
N GLN A 69 12.04 14.07 2.02
CA GLN A 69 12.38 15.10 3.02
C GLN A 69 13.42 14.63 4.02
N ALA A 70 13.33 13.37 4.46
CA ALA A 70 14.29 12.79 5.39
C ALA A 70 15.70 12.67 4.75
N LEU A 71 15.77 12.18 3.51
CA LEU A 71 17.05 12.03 2.80
C LEU A 71 17.70 13.36 2.41
N GLU A 72 16.90 14.38 2.05
CA GLU A 72 17.41 15.70 1.69
C GLU A 72 17.96 16.48 2.89
N LYS A 73 17.27 16.40 4.04
CA LYS A 73 17.55 17.25 5.20
C LYS A 73 18.37 16.56 6.27
N MET A 74 18.28 15.24 6.37
CA MET A 74 18.90 14.42 7.43
C MET A 74 18.82 15.08 8.82
N PRO A 75 17.60 15.48 9.31
CA PRO A 75 17.46 16.18 10.56
C PRO A 75 17.78 15.26 11.75
N GLU A 76 18.11 15.85 12.93
CA GLU A 76 18.32 15.07 14.16
C GLU A 76 17.09 14.22 14.53
N VAL A 77 15.88 14.78 14.34
CA VAL A 77 14.61 14.06 14.54
C VAL A 77 13.89 13.91 13.22
N ILE A 78 13.77 12.67 12.75
CA ILE A 78 13.11 12.29 11.50
C ILE A 78 11.69 11.83 11.82
N ASN A 79 10.69 12.66 11.49
CA ASN A 79 9.29 12.32 11.69
C ASN A 79 8.68 11.81 10.37
N ILE A 80 8.47 10.49 10.30
CA ILE A 80 7.90 9.83 9.12
C ILE A 80 6.37 9.80 9.14
N LYS A 81 5.73 10.56 10.01
CA LYS A 81 4.25 10.61 10.15
C LYS A 81 3.64 9.19 10.32
N ALA A 82 2.69 8.81 9.44
CA ALA A 82 2.03 7.50 9.45
C ALA A 82 2.63 6.50 8.44
N ALA A 83 3.80 6.81 7.84
CA ALA A 83 4.41 6.06 6.76
C ALA A 83 5.15 4.79 7.25
N GLY A 84 4.44 3.65 7.27
CA GLY A 84 4.99 2.39 7.78
C GLY A 84 6.21 1.89 7.00
N THR A 85 6.20 2.01 5.68
CA THR A 85 7.32 1.63 4.83
C THR A 85 8.53 2.52 5.10
N ALA A 86 8.33 3.83 5.23
CA ALA A 86 9.38 4.80 5.56
C ALA A 86 10.04 4.46 6.90
N MET A 87 9.25 4.14 7.95
CA MET A 87 9.78 3.73 9.26
C MET A 87 10.77 2.56 9.12
N ARG A 88 10.40 1.50 8.38
CA ARG A 88 11.23 0.28 8.28
C ARG A 88 12.45 0.52 7.41
N PHE A 89 12.28 1.16 6.27
CA PHE A 89 13.36 1.38 5.31
C PHE A 89 14.39 2.38 5.84
N MET A 90 13.93 3.51 6.39
CA MET A 90 14.83 4.50 6.99
C MET A 90 15.56 3.96 8.23
N THR A 91 14.93 3.09 9.04
CA THR A 91 15.61 2.45 10.17
C THR A 91 16.83 1.63 9.71
N ALA A 92 16.69 0.82 8.64
CA ALA A 92 17.81 0.05 8.11
C ALA A 92 18.86 0.97 7.44
N PHE A 93 18.43 1.97 6.68
CA PHE A 93 19.31 2.95 6.05
C PHE A 93 20.15 3.70 7.08
N LEU A 94 19.53 4.30 8.09
CA LEU A 94 20.22 5.05 9.14
C LEU A 94 21.19 4.18 9.94
N ALA A 95 20.88 2.91 10.14
CA ALA A 95 21.74 1.99 10.87
C ALA A 95 23.05 1.65 10.15
N THR A 96 23.05 1.70 8.80
CA THR A 96 24.16 1.28 7.93
C THR A 96 24.97 2.43 7.34
N THR A 97 24.58 3.67 7.62
CA THR A 97 25.21 4.85 7.04
C THR A 97 25.85 5.75 8.11
N GLU A 98 27.05 6.26 7.84
CA GLU A 98 27.82 7.07 8.83
C GLU A 98 27.36 8.55 8.83
N HIS A 99 26.05 8.80 8.89
CA HIS A 99 25.45 10.14 8.93
C HIS A 99 25.28 10.71 10.34
N GLY A 100 25.80 10.04 11.38
CA GLY A 100 25.68 10.50 12.76
C GLY A 100 24.60 9.74 13.55
N GLU A 101 23.97 10.45 14.48
CA GLU A 101 22.91 9.91 15.32
C GLU A 101 21.60 10.61 15.04
N HIS A 102 20.53 9.84 14.84
CA HIS A 102 19.20 10.33 14.53
C HIS A 102 18.14 9.66 15.40
N VAL A 103 17.06 10.40 15.70
CA VAL A 103 15.84 9.83 16.27
C VAL A 103 14.80 9.70 15.17
N ILE A 104 14.32 8.49 14.92
CA ILE A 104 13.21 8.27 13.98
C ILE A 104 11.90 8.02 14.75
N THR A 105 10.86 8.77 14.39
CA THR A 105 9.55 8.75 15.05
C THR A 105 8.42 8.91 14.04
N GLY A 106 7.18 8.94 14.51
CA GLY A 106 5.98 9.17 13.69
C GLY A 106 4.79 9.60 14.54
N THR A 107 3.59 9.52 13.96
CA THR A 107 2.34 9.77 14.70
C THR A 107 2.21 8.82 15.91
N GLU A 108 1.37 9.16 16.88
CA GLU A 108 1.08 8.31 18.04
C GLU A 108 0.74 6.87 17.61
N ARG A 109 -0.09 6.71 16.58
CA ARG A 109 -0.41 5.39 16.02
C ARG A 109 0.82 4.67 15.45
N MET A 110 1.75 5.38 14.80
CA MET A 110 2.99 4.79 14.30
C MET A 110 3.87 4.31 15.44
N GLN A 111 3.89 5.03 16.57
CA GLN A 111 4.64 4.65 17.75
C GLN A 111 4.12 3.36 18.42
N HIS A 112 2.89 2.92 18.10
CA HIS A 112 2.34 1.63 18.53
C HIS A 112 2.44 0.53 17.47
N ARG A 113 3.11 0.78 16.35
CA ARG A 113 3.34 -0.27 15.32
C ARG A 113 4.65 -1.00 15.60
N PRO A 114 4.64 -2.34 15.73
CA PRO A 114 5.81 -3.10 16.11
C PRO A 114 6.94 -2.96 15.09
N ILE A 115 8.20 -2.91 15.59
CA ILE A 115 9.42 -2.86 14.79
C ILE A 115 10.53 -3.76 15.35
N LYS A 116 10.27 -4.43 16.46
CA LYS A 116 11.25 -5.24 17.20
C LYS A 116 12.01 -6.23 16.30
N VAL A 117 11.30 -6.94 15.43
CA VAL A 117 11.92 -7.94 14.53
C VAL A 117 13.03 -7.33 13.67
N LEU A 118 12.80 -6.14 13.11
CA LEU A 118 13.81 -5.45 12.30
C LEU A 118 14.98 -4.95 13.16
N VAL A 119 14.68 -4.35 14.32
CA VAL A 119 15.71 -3.83 15.24
C VAL A 119 16.61 -4.96 15.74
N ASP A 120 16.03 -6.09 16.17
CA ASP A 120 16.80 -7.24 16.64
C ASP A 120 17.68 -7.82 15.51
N ALA A 121 17.15 -7.90 14.29
CA ALA A 121 17.90 -8.35 13.13
C ALA A 121 19.09 -7.40 12.82
N LEU A 122 18.88 -6.10 12.81
CA LEU A 122 19.93 -5.09 12.59
C LEU A 122 20.98 -5.10 13.73
N ARG A 123 20.54 -5.24 14.98
CA ARG A 123 21.46 -5.38 16.14
C ARG A 123 22.34 -6.62 16.03
N ARG A 124 21.81 -7.75 15.55
CA ARG A 124 22.60 -8.96 15.29
C ARG A 124 23.67 -8.74 14.21
N LEU A 125 23.43 -7.83 13.27
CA LEU A 125 24.41 -7.39 12.27
C LEU A 125 25.36 -6.30 12.80
N GLY A 126 25.21 -5.88 14.07
CA GLY A 126 26.09 -4.92 14.73
C GLY A 126 25.56 -3.48 14.82
N ALA A 127 24.31 -3.21 14.48
CA ALA A 127 23.73 -1.87 14.55
C ALA A 127 23.57 -1.35 15.99
N ASP A 128 23.81 -0.04 16.18
CA ASP A 128 23.55 0.69 17.45
C ASP A 128 22.19 1.37 17.35
N ILE A 129 21.16 0.68 17.83
CA ILE A 129 19.77 1.15 17.85
C ILE A 129 19.24 1.02 19.28
N ARG A 130 18.61 2.08 19.79
CA ARG A 130 17.98 2.11 21.11
C ARG A 130 16.53 2.55 20.98
N TYR A 131 15.68 1.98 21.81
CA TYR A 131 14.31 2.46 21.98
C TYR A 131 14.29 3.67 22.90
N GLU A 132 13.61 4.74 22.50
CA GLU A 132 13.50 5.96 23.33
C GLU A 132 12.43 5.83 24.42
N GLN A 133 11.44 4.95 24.19
CA GLN A 133 10.30 4.75 25.10
C GLN A 133 10.08 3.25 25.33
N GLU A 134 9.10 2.65 24.68
CA GLU A 134 8.71 1.26 24.84
C GLU A 134 9.55 0.32 23.95
N GLU A 135 10.08 -0.76 24.52
CA GLU A 135 10.84 -1.74 23.75
C GLU A 135 9.96 -2.43 22.71
N GLY A 136 10.43 -2.46 21.47
CA GLY A 136 9.72 -3.05 20.35
C GLY A 136 8.98 -2.03 19.49
N PHE A 137 8.89 -0.78 19.91
CA PHE A 137 8.13 0.27 19.26
C PHE A 137 8.96 1.56 19.04
N PRO A 138 8.66 2.35 18.00
CA PRO A 138 9.24 3.70 17.88
C PRO A 138 8.82 4.60 19.06
N PRO A 139 9.57 5.68 19.37
CA PRO A 139 10.71 6.22 18.63
C PRO A 139 12.00 5.42 18.84
N LEU A 140 12.88 5.45 17.83
CA LEU A 140 14.18 4.79 17.87
C LEU A 140 15.29 5.82 17.75
N ARG A 141 16.32 5.70 18.60
CA ARG A 141 17.60 6.39 18.45
C ARG A 141 18.56 5.47 17.73
N ILE A 142 19.13 5.94 16.63
CA ILE A 142 19.97 5.14 15.73
C ILE A 142 21.28 5.89 15.53
N LYS A 143 22.40 5.25 15.87
CA LYS A 143 23.74 5.73 15.56
C LYS A 143 24.28 4.93 14.39
N GLY A 144 24.39 5.59 13.23
CA GLY A 144 24.83 4.96 11.99
C GLY A 144 26.30 4.54 12.04
N ARG A 145 26.60 3.39 11.48
CA ARG A 145 27.97 2.86 11.35
C ARG A 145 28.06 1.80 10.25
N LYS A 146 29.28 1.46 9.83
CA LYS A 146 29.52 0.29 8.99
C LYS A 146 29.15 -0.97 9.75
N LEU A 147 28.39 -1.84 9.09
CA LEU A 147 28.00 -3.14 9.65
C LEU A 147 28.70 -4.27 8.93
N GLU A 148 29.04 -5.31 9.69
CA GLU A 148 29.79 -6.46 9.17
C GLU A 148 28.97 -7.28 8.17
N GLY A 149 27.67 -7.46 8.43
CA GLY A 149 26.82 -8.33 7.62
C GLY A 149 27.00 -9.82 7.96
N GLY A 150 26.73 -10.70 6.98
CA GLY A 150 26.85 -12.15 7.13
C GLY A 150 25.51 -12.89 7.12
N GLU A 151 25.39 -13.97 7.91
CA GLU A 151 24.19 -14.80 7.93
C GLU A 151 23.17 -14.33 8.96
N LEU A 152 21.90 -14.34 8.57
CA LEU A 152 20.78 -13.95 9.41
C LEU A 152 19.58 -14.84 9.15
N GLU A 153 18.91 -15.26 10.22
CA GLU A 153 17.65 -15.99 10.14
C GLU A 153 16.51 -15.13 10.71
N VAL A 154 15.40 -15.07 9.99
CA VAL A 154 14.15 -14.42 10.42
C VAL A 154 12.96 -15.28 10.01
N ALA A 155 11.82 -15.11 10.68
CA ALA A 155 10.60 -15.79 10.29
C ALA A 155 10.10 -15.29 8.92
N GLY A 156 9.64 -16.20 8.05
CA GLY A 156 9.10 -15.85 6.72
C GLY A 156 7.71 -15.24 6.77
N ASN A 157 6.96 -15.47 7.85
CA ASN A 157 5.60 -14.97 8.05
C ASN A 157 5.53 -13.57 8.68
N ILE A 158 6.62 -12.84 8.70
CA ILE A 158 6.66 -11.43 9.10
C ILE A 158 6.33 -10.51 7.92
N SER A 159 6.11 -9.23 8.21
CA SER A 159 5.93 -8.24 7.16
C SER A 159 7.11 -8.22 6.17
N SER A 160 6.81 -8.33 4.87
CA SER A 160 7.82 -8.21 3.79
C SER A 160 8.59 -6.89 3.82
N GLN A 161 8.09 -5.86 4.53
CA GLN A 161 8.81 -4.60 4.73
C GLN A 161 10.08 -4.78 5.55
N TYR A 162 10.09 -5.68 6.56
CA TYR A 162 11.30 -5.98 7.34
C TYR A 162 12.34 -6.70 6.47
N ILE A 163 11.89 -7.70 5.73
CA ILE A 163 12.74 -8.47 4.81
C ILE A 163 13.33 -7.53 3.75
N SER A 164 12.49 -6.69 3.11
CA SER A 164 12.93 -5.71 2.12
C SER A 164 13.96 -4.71 2.68
N ALA A 165 13.75 -4.21 3.91
CA ALA A 165 14.67 -3.28 4.56
C ALA A 165 16.06 -3.91 4.77
N LEU A 166 16.11 -5.15 5.24
CA LEU A 166 17.36 -5.90 5.43
C LEU A 166 18.07 -6.18 4.09
N LEU A 167 17.32 -6.60 3.06
CA LEU A 167 17.89 -6.90 1.74
C LEU A 167 18.51 -5.67 1.10
N MET A 168 17.82 -4.51 1.11
CA MET A 168 18.32 -3.29 0.47
C MET A 168 19.63 -2.79 1.05
N VAL A 169 19.91 -3.01 2.33
CA VAL A 169 21.19 -2.63 2.92
C VAL A 169 22.27 -3.69 2.72
N GLY A 170 21.92 -4.91 2.31
CA GLY A 170 22.86 -6.00 2.08
C GLY A 170 24.10 -5.66 1.25
N PRO A 171 23.97 -4.94 0.10
CA PRO A 171 25.10 -4.58 -0.75
C PRO A 171 26.14 -3.65 -0.10
N VAL A 172 25.77 -2.90 0.94
CA VAL A 172 26.67 -1.97 1.67
C VAL A 172 27.23 -2.58 2.96
N LEU A 173 26.85 -3.79 3.31
CA LEU A 173 27.46 -4.55 4.42
C LEU A 173 28.80 -5.14 3.98
N GLU A 174 29.79 -5.22 4.89
CA GLU A 174 31.15 -5.67 4.56
C GLU A 174 31.20 -7.10 3.98
N LYS A 175 30.37 -8.01 4.51
CA LYS A 175 30.26 -9.42 4.07
C LYS A 175 29.00 -9.72 3.27
N GLY A 176 28.24 -8.65 2.87
CA GLY A 176 26.93 -8.85 2.29
C GLY A 176 25.92 -9.45 3.28
N LEU A 177 24.89 -10.12 2.77
CA LEU A 177 23.83 -10.71 3.59
C LEU A 177 23.37 -12.05 3.01
N THR A 178 23.39 -13.10 3.81
CA THR A 178 22.66 -14.34 3.54
C THR A 178 21.47 -14.39 4.49
N LEU A 179 20.27 -14.22 3.95
CA LEU A 179 19.03 -14.14 4.73
C LEU A 179 18.21 -15.42 4.55
N ARG A 180 18.04 -16.19 5.64
CA ARG A 180 17.19 -17.37 5.68
C ARG A 180 15.83 -17.04 6.28
N LEU A 181 14.77 -17.43 5.57
CA LEU A 181 13.38 -17.19 5.95
C LEU A 181 12.76 -18.49 6.48
N ASN A 182 12.52 -18.56 7.79
CA ASN A 182 12.01 -19.78 8.41
C ASN A 182 10.47 -19.83 8.35
N GLY A 183 9.90 -20.99 7.97
CA GLY A 183 8.47 -21.22 7.85
C GLY A 183 7.85 -20.64 6.58
N ASP A 184 6.56 -20.37 6.61
CA ASP A 184 5.82 -19.87 5.45
C ASP A 184 6.24 -18.45 5.08
N ILE A 185 6.52 -18.21 3.80
CA ILE A 185 6.90 -16.90 3.28
C ILE A 185 5.65 -16.19 2.72
N ILE A 186 5.20 -15.16 3.42
CA ILE A 186 4.05 -14.37 3.00
C ILE A 186 4.47 -13.13 2.21
N SER A 187 3.58 -12.65 1.33
CA SER A 187 3.84 -11.46 0.52
C SER A 187 5.14 -11.53 -0.31
N ARG A 188 5.49 -12.72 -0.79
CA ARG A 188 6.70 -13.00 -1.58
C ARG A 188 6.90 -12.04 -2.76
N PRO A 189 5.88 -11.61 -3.51
CA PRO A 189 6.05 -10.65 -4.61
C PRO A 189 6.68 -9.31 -4.20
N TYR A 190 6.49 -8.86 -2.97
CA TYR A 190 7.16 -7.65 -2.47
C TYR A 190 8.64 -7.85 -2.17
N ILE A 191 9.04 -9.09 -1.80
CA ILE A 191 10.45 -9.47 -1.68
C ILE A 191 11.07 -9.52 -3.07
N ASP A 192 10.39 -10.18 -4.02
CA ASP A 192 10.85 -10.29 -5.41
C ASP A 192 10.95 -8.91 -6.08
N LEU A 193 9.99 -8.01 -5.82
CA LEU A 193 10.04 -6.62 -6.25
C LEU A 193 11.29 -5.90 -5.69
N THR A 194 11.64 -6.16 -4.43
CA THR A 194 12.85 -5.60 -3.82
C THR A 194 14.11 -6.11 -4.52
N LEU A 195 14.23 -7.43 -4.68
CA LEU A 195 15.37 -8.05 -5.38
C LEU A 195 15.50 -7.56 -6.82
N TRP A 196 14.35 -7.41 -7.51
CA TRP A 196 14.34 -6.87 -8.86
C TRP A 196 14.83 -5.41 -8.88
N THR A 197 14.30 -4.54 -7.99
CA THR A 197 14.74 -3.15 -7.91
C THR A 197 16.24 -3.05 -7.57
N MET A 198 16.74 -3.85 -6.65
CA MET A 198 18.17 -3.91 -6.29
C MET A 198 19.05 -4.27 -7.50
N ARG A 199 18.61 -5.25 -8.31
CA ARG A 199 19.34 -5.67 -9.53
C ARG A 199 19.36 -4.60 -10.61
N GLU A 200 18.28 -3.83 -10.76
CA GLU A 200 18.25 -2.67 -11.66
C GLU A 200 19.32 -1.63 -11.31
N PHE A 201 19.68 -1.50 -10.02
CA PHE A 201 20.80 -0.67 -9.54
C PHE A 201 22.12 -1.45 -9.42
N GLY A 202 22.23 -2.63 -10.03
CA GLY A 202 23.48 -3.38 -10.18
C GLY A 202 23.90 -4.26 -9.01
N ALA A 203 23.04 -4.46 -8.01
CA ALA A 203 23.31 -5.39 -6.93
C ALA A 203 23.21 -6.83 -7.43
N ASP A 204 24.01 -7.71 -6.83
CA ASP A 204 23.91 -9.16 -7.00
C ASP A 204 23.10 -9.70 -5.83
N ALA A 205 21.80 -9.93 -6.06
CA ALA A 205 20.84 -10.36 -5.04
C ALA A 205 19.86 -11.37 -5.64
N GLU A 206 19.79 -12.60 -5.06
CA GLU A 206 18.98 -13.66 -5.61
C GLU A 206 18.54 -14.68 -4.56
N TRP A 207 17.50 -15.43 -4.87
CA TRP A 207 17.14 -16.63 -4.15
C TRP A 207 18.14 -17.73 -4.48
N THR A 208 18.83 -18.27 -3.47
CA THR A 208 19.73 -19.43 -3.60
C THR A 208 19.01 -20.74 -3.30
N SER A 209 17.89 -20.67 -2.57
CA SER A 209 16.96 -21.78 -2.33
C SER A 209 15.53 -21.25 -2.20
N VAL A 210 14.57 -22.10 -1.86
CA VAL A 210 13.16 -21.71 -1.67
C VAL A 210 12.95 -20.75 -0.51
N ASP A 211 13.87 -20.73 0.45
CA ASP A 211 13.81 -20.00 1.72
C ASP A 211 15.03 -19.11 2.00
N THR A 212 16.03 -19.10 1.13
CA THR A 212 17.29 -18.40 1.37
C THR A 212 17.60 -17.41 0.26
N ILE A 213 17.90 -16.18 0.63
CA ILE A 213 18.31 -15.09 -0.27
C ILE A 213 19.76 -14.73 0.03
N LYS A 214 20.59 -14.60 -1.00
CA LYS A 214 21.94 -14.10 -0.90
C LYS A 214 22.08 -12.75 -1.57
N VAL A 215 22.73 -11.82 -0.89
CA VAL A 215 23.09 -10.49 -1.38
C VAL A 215 24.60 -10.34 -1.24
N GLU A 216 25.29 -10.17 -2.35
CA GLU A 216 26.74 -9.97 -2.37
C GLU A 216 27.11 -8.55 -1.91
N PRO A 217 28.28 -8.35 -1.26
CA PRO A 217 28.79 -7.05 -0.83
C PRO A 217 29.30 -6.25 -2.03
N LYS A 218 28.37 -5.76 -2.84
CA LYS A 218 28.65 -5.01 -4.07
C LYS A 218 27.86 -3.70 -4.06
N PRO A 219 28.55 -2.55 -3.93
CA PRO A 219 27.88 -1.25 -3.90
C PRO A 219 26.96 -1.04 -5.09
N TYR A 220 25.84 -0.35 -4.85
CA TYR A 220 24.91 0.02 -5.90
C TYR A 220 25.53 0.93 -6.96
N ALA A 221 25.15 0.74 -8.20
CA ALA A 221 25.49 1.64 -9.30
C ALA A 221 24.47 2.78 -9.39
N GLN A 222 24.96 3.99 -9.65
CA GLN A 222 24.10 5.13 -9.97
C GLN A 222 23.55 4.96 -11.39
N ARG A 223 22.23 4.84 -11.52
CA ARG A 223 21.56 4.60 -12.82
C ARG A 223 20.27 5.40 -12.92
N PRO A 224 19.92 5.89 -14.13
CA PRO A 224 18.57 6.35 -14.40
C PRO A 224 17.59 5.20 -14.15
N TYR A 225 16.49 5.48 -13.46
CA TYR A 225 15.47 4.50 -13.16
C TYR A 225 14.10 5.15 -13.23
N PHE A 226 13.22 4.62 -14.10
CA PHE A 226 11.86 5.10 -14.25
C PHE A 226 10.89 4.22 -13.47
N ILE A 227 10.04 4.86 -12.66
CA ILE A 227 9.05 4.19 -11.82
C ILE A 227 7.73 4.07 -12.56
N GLU A 228 7.25 2.86 -12.74
CA GLU A 228 5.95 2.59 -13.36
C GLU A 228 4.79 3.04 -12.45
N SER A 229 3.59 3.19 -13.03
CA SER A 229 2.37 3.50 -12.30
C SER A 229 1.94 2.37 -11.36
N ASP A 230 1.14 2.72 -10.36
CA ASP A 230 0.76 1.84 -9.24
C ASP A 230 -0.42 0.92 -9.63
N TRP A 231 -0.18 -0.39 -9.59
CA TRP A 231 -1.21 -1.39 -9.87
C TRP A 231 -2.26 -1.51 -8.77
N SER A 232 -1.94 -1.14 -7.53
CA SER A 232 -2.97 -1.02 -6.49
C SER A 232 -3.93 0.13 -6.82
N ALA A 233 -3.40 1.28 -7.28
CA ALA A 233 -4.23 2.41 -7.72
C ALA A 233 -5.11 2.05 -8.92
N ALA A 234 -4.57 1.25 -9.86
CA ALA A 234 -5.34 0.75 -10.99
C ALA A 234 -6.57 -0.06 -10.53
N SER A 235 -6.48 -0.81 -9.42
CA SER A 235 -7.54 -1.71 -8.97
C SER A 235 -8.89 -1.02 -8.75
N TYR A 236 -8.89 0.24 -8.32
CA TYR A 236 -10.12 1.01 -8.11
C TYR A 236 -10.81 1.36 -9.42
N TRP A 237 -10.07 1.56 -10.50
CA TRP A 237 -10.62 1.78 -11.84
C TRP A 237 -11.17 0.49 -12.46
N TYR A 238 -10.52 -0.66 -12.19
CA TYR A 238 -11.07 -1.97 -12.51
C TYR A 238 -12.43 -2.19 -11.81
N GLU A 239 -12.51 -1.84 -10.53
CA GLU A 239 -13.74 -1.90 -9.76
C GLU A 239 -14.84 -1.01 -10.37
N MET A 240 -14.52 0.23 -10.74
CA MET A 240 -15.48 1.15 -11.37
C MET A 240 -16.02 0.59 -12.69
N VAL A 241 -15.17 0.04 -13.55
CA VAL A 241 -15.61 -0.62 -14.80
C VAL A 241 -16.49 -1.83 -14.47
N ALA A 242 -16.12 -2.67 -13.51
CA ALA A 242 -16.92 -3.84 -13.12
C ALA A 242 -18.31 -3.43 -12.61
N LEU A 243 -18.39 -2.38 -11.79
CA LEU A 243 -19.61 -1.89 -11.16
C LEU A 243 -20.47 -0.99 -12.05
N SER A 244 -19.92 -0.37 -13.07
CA SER A 244 -20.67 0.49 -14.00
C SER A 244 -21.81 -0.30 -14.66
N ASP A 245 -22.98 0.31 -14.78
CA ASP A 245 -24.10 -0.24 -15.56
C ASP A 245 -24.00 0.14 -17.05
N ASP A 246 -23.06 1.01 -17.42
CA ASP A 246 -22.79 1.38 -18.79
C ASP A 246 -22.10 0.24 -19.53
N PRO A 247 -22.73 -0.35 -20.59
CA PRO A 247 -22.10 -1.43 -21.38
C PRO A 247 -20.89 -0.94 -22.17
N GLU A 248 -20.81 0.36 -22.45
CA GLU A 248 -19.72 1.02 -23.19
C GLU A 248 -18.66 1.62 -22.25
N ALA A 249 -18.66 1.23 -20.95
CA ALA A 249 -17.67 1.71 -20.00
C ALA A 249 -16.26 1.40 -20.48
N GLU A 250 -15.44 2.43 -20.61
CA GLU A 250 -14.06 2.34 -21.08
C GLU A 250 -13.16 3.27 -20.26
N VAL A 251 -12.09 2.73 -19.71
CA VAL A 251 -11.10 3.49 -18.91
C VAL A 251 -9.71 3.22 -19.47
N HIS A 252 -8.98 4.29 -19.79
CA HIS A 252 -7.59 4.24 -20.22
C HIS A 252 -6.70 4.60 -19.05
N LEU A 253 -5.82 3.68 -18.62
CA LEU A 253 -4.88 3.86 -17.54
C LEU A 253 -3.47 4.00 -18.09
N GLU A 254 -2.83 5.16 -17.88
CA GLU A 254 -1.50 5.46 -18.39
C GLU A 254 -0.41 5.08 -17.38
N GLY A 255 0.75 4.67 -17.91
CA GLY A 255 1.97 4.46 -17.14
C GLY A 255 2.15 3.06 -16.56
N LEU A 256 1.23 2.12 -16.79
CA LEU A 256 1.37 0.73 -16.39
C LEU A 256 2.31 -0.03 -17.34
N MET A 257 2.90 -1.13 -16.86
CA MET A 257 3.80 -1.95 -17.67
C MET A 257 3.27 -3.37 -17.82
N ASP A 258 3.34 -3.91 -19.04
CA ASP A 258 3.17 -5.36 -19.22
C ASP A 258 4.41 -6.09 -18.67
N GLY A 259 4.17 -7.17 -17.90
CA GLY A 259 5.25 -7.85 -17.17
C GLY A 259 5.74 -7.13 -15.92
N SER A 260 4.90 -6.21 -15.36
CA SER A 260 5.16 -5.54 -14.07
C SER A 260 5.59 -6.52 -12.97
N LYS A 261 6.50 -6.09 -12.13
CA LYS A 261 6.96 -6.84 -10.95
C LYS A 261 6.14 -6.52 -9.68
N GLN A 262 5.17 -5.61 -9.76
CA GLN A 262 4.23 -5.40 -8.69
C GLN A 262 3.30 -6.60 -8.55
N GLY A 263 3.19 -7.19 -7.34
CA GLY A 263 2.29 -8.32 -7.07
C GLY A 263 0.83 -7.99 -7.39
N ASP A 264 0.45 -6.73 -7.17
CA ASP A 264 -0.90 -6.22 -7.43
C ASP A 264 -1.25 -6.14 -8.93
N SER A 265 -0.30 -6.36 -9.86
CA SER A 265 -0.61 -6.54 -11.28
C SER A 265 -1.49 -7.76 -11.55
N SER A 266 -1.61 -8.66 -10.57
CA SER A 266 -2.58 -9.78 -10.58
C SER A 266 -4.04 -9.33 -10.65
N VAL A 267 -4.35 -8.07 -10.33
CA VAL A 267 -5.68 -7.46 -10.43
C VAL A 267 -6.33 -7.71 -11.79
N ARG A 268 -5.56 -7.68 -12.88
CA ARG A 268 -6.05 -7.93 -14.25
C ARG A 268 -6.64 -9.33 -14.42
N TYR A 269 -6.07 -10.33 -13.76
CA TYR A 269 -6.56 -11.70 -13.81
C TYR A 269 -7.81 -11.89 -12.94
N ILE A 270 -7.82 -11.29 -11.75
CA ILE A 270 -8.96 -11.35 -10.84
C ILE A 270 -10.17 -10.68 -11.49
N PHE A 271 -10.00 -9.49 -12.04
CA PHE A 271 -11.10 -8.78 -12.69
C PHE A 271 -11.51 -9.36 -14.05
N SER A 272 -10.68 -10.15 -14.71
CA SER A 272 -11.13 -10.93 -15.88
C SER A 272 -12.24 -11.93 -15.50
N LEU A 273 -12.23 -12.43 -14.26
CA LEU A 273 -13.28 -13.28 -13.70
C LEU A 273 -14.51 -12.47 -13.25
N LEU A 274 -14.37 -11.16 -13.04
CA LEU A 274 -15.41 -10.23 -12.61
C LEU A 274 -15.95 -9.36 -13.75
N GLY A 275 -15.63 -9.69 -14.99
CA GLY A 275 -16.23 -9.06 -16.17
C GLY A 275 -15.50 -7.82 -16.69
N VAL A 276 -14.19 -7.69 -16.41
CA VAL A 276 -13.37 -6.62 -16.99
C VAL A 276 -12.28 -7.18 -17.88
N LYS A 277 -12.22 -6.69 -19.10
CA LYS A 277 -11.17 -7.01 -20.09
C LYS A 277 -10.05 -5.99 -19.99
N THR A 278 -8.81 -6.47 -20.04
CA THR A 278 -7.59 -5.66 -20.01
C THR A 278 -6.89 -5.72 -21.36
N ILE A 279 -6.60 -4.56 -21.95
CA ILE A 279 -5.92 -4.46 -23.26
C ILE A 279 -4.73 -3.53 -23.11
N PHE A 280 -3.52 -4.01 -23.37
CA PHE A 280 -2.30 -3.20 -23.42
C PHE A 280 -2.13 -2.59 -24.82
N ALA A 281 -1.93 -1.27 -24.90
CA ALA A 281 -1.68 -0.57 -26.18
C ALA A 281 -0.33 -0.99 -26.79
N SER A 282 0.68 -1.27 -25.94
CA SER A 282 1.95 -1.84 -26.35
C SER A 282 2.31 -3.02 -25.44
N LYS A 283 2.87 -4.07 -26.04
CA LYS A 283 3.36 -5.26 -25.32
C LYS A 283 4.88 -5.27 -25.19
N THR A 284 5.54 -4.11 -25.27
CA THR A 284 6.98 -4.01 -25.05
C THR A 284 7.26 -4.17 -23.56
N PRO A 285 7.89 -5.28 -23.12
CA PRO A 285 8.13 -5.52 -21.71
C PRO A 285 9.00 -4.40 -21.09
N GLY A 286 8.69 -4.03 -19.85
CA GLY A 286 9.47 -3.04 -19.09
C GLY A 286 9.35 -1.60 -19.59
N LYS A 287 8.38 -1.29 -20.47
CA LYS A 287 8.09 0.09 -20.87
C LYS A 287 6.67 0.48 -20.48
N PRO A 288 6.47 1.71 -19.97
CA PRO A 288 5.14 2.24 -19.67
C PRO A 288 4.26 2.25 -20.92
N THR A 289 3.00 1.88 -20.74
CA THR A 289 2.00 1.85 -21.81
C THR A 289 0.65 2.28 -21.26
N THR A 290 -0.31 2.52 -22.15
CA THR A 290 -1.71 2.71 -21.79
C THR A 290 -2.40 1.34 -21.73
N VAL A 291 -3.16 1.12 -20.66
CA VAL A 291 -3.99 -0.06 -20.46
C VAL A 291 -5.45 0.35 -20.58
N THR A 292 -6.18 -0.25 -21.51
CA THR A 292 -7.60 -0.01 -21.69
C THR A 292 -8.40 -1.08 -20.96
N LEU A 293 -9.33 -0.64 -20.13
CA LEU A 293 -10.28 -1.47 -19.39
C LEU A 293 -11.66 -1.34 -20.04
N THR A 294 -12.27 -2.47 -20.37
CA THR A 294 -13.63 -2.52 -20.92
C THR A 294 -14.42 -3.66 -20.29
N LYS A 295 -15.73 -3.66 -20.46
CA LYS A 295 -16.56 -4.78 -20.01
C LYS A 295 -16.37 -6.02 -20.90
N SER A 296 -16.32 -7.21 -20.28
CA SER A 296 -16.18 -8.48 -21.04
C SER A 296 -17.47 -9.30 -21.12
N GLY A 297 -18.52 -8.92 -20.40
CA GLY A 297 -19.77 -9.68 -20.36
C GLY A 297 -19.69 -11.04 -19.65
N HIS A 298 -18.52 -11.50 -19.25
CA HIS A 298 -18.32 -12.78 -18.55
C HIS A 298 -18.07 -12.55 -17.05
N ARG A 299 -18.78 -13.30 -16.21
CA ARG A 299 -18.64 -13.22 -14.75
C ARG A 299 -18.76 -14.62 -14.14
N VAL A 300 -17.87 -14.95 -13.19
CA VAL A 300 -17.97 -16.20 -12.44
C VAL A 300 -19.13 -16.15 -11.45
N PRO A 301 -19.79 -17.28 -11.18
CA PRO A 301 -20.89 -17.35 -10.22
C PRO A 301 -20.40 -17.26 -8.76
N ARG A 302 -19.13 -17.54 -8.51
CA ARG A 302 -18.45 -17.48 -7.22
C ARG A 302 -16.97 -17.23 -7.43
N LEU A 303 -16.34 -16.47 -6.55
CA LEU A 303 -14.91 -16.20 -6.59
C LEU A 303 -14.21 -16.81 -5.37
N GLU A 304 -13.16 -17.59 -5.62
CA GLU A 304 -12.25 -18.08 -4.59
C GLU A 304 -10.84 -17.58 -4.92
N TYR A 305 -10.15 -16.99 -3.94
CA TYR A 305 -8.82 -16.41 -4.17
C TYR A 305 -7.99 -16.38 -2.89
N ASP A 306 -6.69 -16.67 -3.03
CA ASP A 306 -5.71 -16.54 -1.96
C ASP A 306 -4.92 -15.24 -2.11
N PHE A 307 -5.13 -14.31 -1.17
CA PHE A 307 -4.49 -12.99 -1.16
C PHE A 307 -3.11 -12.97 -0.50
N VAL A 308 -2.53 -14.10 -0.14
CA VAL A 308 -1.20 -14.16 0.51
C VAL A 308 -0.15 -13.37 -0.27
N ASN A 309 -0.24 -13.31 -1.60
CA ASN A 309 0.68 -12.63 -2.50
C ASN A 309 0.23 -11.23 -2.95
N ALA A 310 -1.04 -10.85 -2.72
CA ALA A 310 -1.59 -9.55 -3.12
C ALA A 310 -2.59 -9.03 -2.07
N PRO A 311 -2.20 -8.96 -0.78
CA PRO A 311 -3.13 -8.62 0.31
C PRO A 311 -3.72 -7.22 0.16
N ASP A 312 -3.04 -6.33 -0.55
CA ASP A 312 -3.47 -4.94 -0.73
C ASP A 312 -4.62 -4.78 -1.75
N LEU A 313 -4.93 -5.82 -2.52
CA LEU A 313 -6.10 -5.87 -3.41
C LEU A 313 -7.38 -6.34 -2.70
N ALA A 314 -7.28 -6.95 -1.52
CA ALA A 314 -8.39 -7.63 -0.87
C ALA A 314 -9.60 -6.70 -0.65
N GLN A 315 -9.39 -5.45 -0.19
CA GLN A 315 -10.49 -4.53 0.09
C GLN A 315 -11.28 -4.20 -1.17
N THR A 316 -10.59 -3.87 -2.26
CA THR A 316 -11.22 -3.61 -3.57
C THR A 316 -12.04 -4.80 -4.05
N ILE A 317 -11.47 -6.00 -3.98
CA ILE A 317 -12.14 -7.20 -4.49
C ILE A 317 -13.33 -7.59 -3.60
N VAL A 318 -13.22 -7.44 -2.28
CA VAL A 318 -14.34 -7.68 -1.34
C VAL A 318 -15.49 -6.73 -1.64
N CYS A 319 -15.22 -5.42 -1.75
CA CYS A 319 -16.24 -4.41 -2.08
C CYS A 319 -16.88 -4.70 -3.43
N THR A 320 -16.09 -5.00 -4.46
CA THR A 320 -16.56 -5.35 -5.80
C THR A 320 -17.49 -6.57 -5.76
N CYS A 321 -17.07 -7.66 -5.13
CA CYS A 321 -17.87 -8.89 -5.06
C CYS A 321 -19.19 -8.67 -4.33
N CYS A 322 -19.19 -7.96 -3.20
CA CYS A 322 -20.41 -7.59 -2.49
C CYS A 322 -21.37 -6.79 -3.37
N ALA A 323 -20.88 -5.73 -4.02
CA ALA A 323 -21.70 -4.86 -4.85
C ALA A 323 -22.22 -5.54 -6.14
N MET A 324 -21.49 -6.53 -6.67
CA MET A 324 -21.89 -7.33 -7.82
C MET A 324 -22.79 -8.52 -7.46
N GLY A 325 -22.96 -8.85 -6.18
CA GLY A 325 -23.68 -10.05 -5.74
C GLY A 325 -22.93 -11.34 -6.07
N VAL A 326 -21.60 -11.33 -6.09
CA VAL A 326 -20.76 -12.50 -6.34
C VAL A 326 -20.32 -13.10 -5.01
N PRO A 327 -20.83 -14.27 -4.60
CA PRO A 327 -20.35 -14.98 -3.43
C PRO A 327 -18.85 -15.22 -3.49
N PHE A 328 -18.18 -15.23 -2.35
CA PHE A 328 -16.73 -15.46 -2.34
C PHE A 328 -16.24 -16.22 -1.10
N HIS A 329 -15.02 -16.77 -1.22
CA HIS A 329 -14.19 -17.22 -0.12
C HIS A 329 -12.76 -16.80 -0.38
N PHE A 330 -12.23 -15.90 0.46
CA PHE A 330 -10.89 -15.35 0.35
C PHE A 330 -10.02 -15.77 1.53
N THR A 331 -8.83 -16.25 1.21
CA THR A 331 -7.82 -16.70 2.17
C THR A 331 -6.57 -15.80 2.11
N GLY A 332 -5.57 -16.05 2.95
CA GLY A 332 -4.30 -15.32 2.90
C GLY A 332 -4.37 -13.88 3.44
N LEU A 333 -5.36 -13.58 4.31
CA LEU A 333 -5.66 -12.22 4.78
C LEU A 333 -4.99 -11.87 6.11
N GLN A 334 -4.19 -12.75 6.70
CA GLN A 334 -3.60 -12.60 8.06
C GLN A 334 -2.83 -11.29 8.26
N THR A 335 -2.24 -10.72 7.19
CA THR A 335 -1.52 -9.45 7.29
C THR A 335 -2.43 -8.23 7.39
N LEU A 336 -3.70 -8.34 7.06
CA LEU A 336 -4.63 -7.20 7.02
C LEU A 336 -4.97 -6.66 8.42
N LYS A 337 -4.85 -7.49 9.45
CA LYS A 337 -5.13 -7.11 10.83
C LYS A 337 -4.14 -6.09 11.40
N ILE A 338 -2.90 -6.11 10.92
CA ILE A 338 -1.77 -5.31 11.44
C ILE A 338 -1.34 -4.18 10.49
N LYS A 339 -2.17 -3.80 9.54
CA LYS A 339 -1.94 -2.69 8.60
C LYS A 339 -2.25 -1.33 9.25
N GLU A 340 -2.67 -0.37 8.47
CA GLU A 340 -3.09 0.97 8.93
C GLU A 340 -4.27 0.89 9.92
N THR A 341 -5.16 -0.04 9.71
CA THR A 341 -6.22 -0.46 10.63
C THR A 341 -6.33 -1.98 10.63
N ASP A 342 -7.14 -2.55 11.50
CA ASP A 342 -7.65 -3.91 11.32
C ASP A 342 -8.65 -3.90 10.15
N ARG A 343 -8.11 -4.16 8.93
CA ARG A 343 -8.86 -4.08 7.68
C ARG A 343 -10.00 -5.09 7.59
N ILE A 344 -9.83 -6.26 8.20
CA ILE A 344 -10.88 -7.29 8.24
C ILE A 344 -12.06 -6.77 9.04
N LYS A 345 -11.80 -6.25 10.24
CA LYS A 345 -12.85 -5.66 11.08
C LYS A 345 -13.49 -4.45 10.43
N ALA A 346 -12.71 -3.56 9.83
CA ALA A 346 -13.22 -2.38 9.14
C ALA A 346 -14.14 -2.76 7.96
N LEU A 347 -13.72 -3.69 7.08
CA LEU A 347 -14.55 -4.19 5.98
C LEU A 347 -15.87 -4.78 6.48
N LYS A 348 -15.83 -5.63 7.49
CA LYS A 348 -17.03 -6.23 8.08
C LYS A 348 -17.99 -5.17 8.62
N THR A 349 -17.47 -4.19 9.34
CA THR A 349 -18.26 -3.11 9.95
C THR A 349 -18.91 -2.23 8.89
N GLU A 350 -18.14 -1.78 7.90
CA GLU A 350 -18.65 -0.85 6.90
C GLU A 350 -19.59 -1.53 5.88
N LEU A 351 -19.28 -2.75 5.46
CA LEU A 351 -20.15 -3.52 4.57
C LEU A 351 -21.46 -3.94 5.24
N ALA A 352 -21.45 -4.18 6.56
CA ALA A 352 -22.69 -4.46 7.31
C ALA A 352 -23.66 -3.27 7.28
N LYS A 353 -23.18 -2.01 7.29
CA LYS A 353 -24.02 -0.81 7.09
C LYS A 353 -24.75 -0.82 5.75
N LEU A 354 -24.21 -1.55 4.75
CA LEU A 354 -24.76 -1.71 3.41
C LEU A 354 -25.59 -2.99 3.22
N GLY A 355 -25.76 -3.78 4.29
CA GLY A 355 -26.50 -5.06 4.28
C GLY A 355 -25.67 -6.27 3.85
N TYR A 356 -24.34 -6.17 3.83
CA TYR A 356 -23.45 -7.29 3.51
C TYR A 356 -22.78 -7.82 4.79
N HIS A 357 -23.14 -9.02 5.21
CA HIS A 357 -22.62 -9.65 6.42
C HIS A 357 -21.55 -10.68 6.08
N LEU A 358 -20.30 -10.32 6.35
CA LEU A 358 -19.14 -11.17 6.07
C LEU A 358 -18.84 -12.08 7.25
N GLU A 359 -18.59 -13.35 6.95
CA GLU A 359 -18.02 -14.31 7.88
C GLU A 359 -16.50 -14.16 7.91
N ASP A 360 -15.94 -14.03 9.10
CA ASP A 360 -14.51 -13.96 9.37
C ASP A 360 -14.08 -15.28 10.00
N ILE A 361 -13.06 -15.91 9.41
CA ILE A 361 -12.56 -17.19 9.88
C ILE A 361 -11.12 -16.96 10.39
N ASN A 362 -10.96 -16.99 11.70
CA ASN A 362 -9.67 -16.92 12.38
C ASN A 362 -8.80 -15.69 12.02
N ASP A 363 -9.41 -14.54 11.74
CA ASP A 363 -8.71 -13.30 11.35
C ASP A 363 -7.81 -13.44 10.08
N CYS A 364 -8.02 -14.45 9.27
CA CYS A 364 -7.18 -14.74 8.08
C CYS A 364 -7.97 -15.08 6.82
N GLU A 365 -9.28 -15.27 6.93
CA GLU A 365 -10.17 -15.55 5.80
C GLU A 365 -11.45 -14.73 5.90
N LEU A 366 -11.99 -14.35 4.75
CA LEU A 366 -13.32 -13.73 4.63
C LEU A 366 -14.18 -14.51 3.66
N LYS A 367 -15.43 -14.71 4.06
CA LYS A 367 -16.43 -15.43 3.27
C LYS A 367 -17.74 -14.67 3.23
N TRP A 368 -18.42 -14.76 2.10
CA TRP A 368 -19.78 -14.24 1.92
C TRP A 368 -20.58 -15.15 0.99
N ASP A 369 -21.83 -15.42 1.34
CA ASP A 369 -22.70 -16.38 0.62
C ASP A 369 -23.49 -15.74 -0.54
N GLY A 370 -23.33 -14.45 -0.78
CA GLY A 370 -24.03 -13.71 -1.84
C GLY A 370 -25.37 -13.13 -1.41
N LYS A 371 -25.79 -13.30 -0.14
CA LYS A 371 -27.07 -12.77 0.34
C LYS A 371 -26.90 -11.38 0.93
N LYS A 372 -27.60 -10.43 0.34
CA LYS A 372 -27.70 -9.06 0.87
C LYS A 372 -28.96 -8.94 1.71
N GLU A 373 -28.82 -8.42 2.92
CA GLU A 373 -29.97 -8.13 3.79
C GLU A 373 -30.68 -6.87 3.31
N THR A 374 -32.03 -6.92 3.33
CA THR A 374 -32.82 -5.71 3.04
C THR A 374 -32.85 -4.82 4.27
N LEU A 375 -32.20 -3.67 4.17
CA LEU A 375 -32.15 -2.69 5.24
C LEU A 375 -33.53 -1.99 5.37
N THR A 376 -34.29 -2.37 6.38
CA THR A 376 -35.61 -1.81 6.66
C THR A 376 -35.57 -0.45 7.35
N SER A 377 -34.41 0.00 7.79
CA SER A 377 -34.20 1.17 8.65
C SER A 377 -33.67 2.42 7.94
N HIS A 378 -33.45 2.39 6.61
CA HIS A 378 -33.06 3.61 5.89
C HIS A 378 -34.29 4.50 5.64
N PRO A 379 -34.31 5.74 6.17
CA PRO A 379 -35.48 6.60 6.11
C PRO A 379 -35.83 7.11 4.71
N SER A 380 -34.95 6.92 3.72
CA SER A 380 -35.19 7.28 2.31
C SER A 380 -34.18 6.61 1.39
N PRO A 381 -34.53 6.22 0.16
CA PRO A 381 -33.59 5.77 -0.87
C PRO A 381 -32.58 6.84 -1.31
N LEU A 382 -32.74 8.07 -0.84
CA LEU A 382 -31.87 9.22 -1.15
C LEU A 382 -30.81 9.47 -0.07
N THR A 383 -30.81 8.75 1.05
CA THR A 383 -29.87 8.97 2.15
C THR A 383 -28.59 8.17 1.86
N SER A 384 -27.44 8.85 1.71
CA SER A 384 -26.16 8.21 1.54
C SER A 384 -25.70 7.52 2.82
N VAL A 385 -25.08 6.35 2.69
CA VAL A 385 -24.44 5.67 3.81
C VAL A 385 -23.04 6.21 4.00
N ALA A 386 -22.75 6.69 5.22
CA ALA A 386 -21.43 7.21 5.57
C ALA A 386 -20.49 6.06 5.95
N ILE A 387 -19.38 5.99 5.26
CA ILE A 387 -18.30 5.02 5.43
C ILE A 387 -17.16 5.66 6.20
N ASP A 388 -16.76 5.04 7.29
CA ASP A 388 -15.61 5.46 8.08
C ASP A 388 -14.31 4.87 7.48
N THR A 389 -13.29 5.69 7.39
CA THR A 389 -12.02 5.31 6.75
C THR A 389 -10.99 4.73 7.72
N TYR A 390 -11.17 4.90 9.02
CA TYR A 390 -10.24 4.39 10.06
C TYR A 390 -8.79 4.82 9.82
N GLU A 391 -8.58 6.02 9.27
CA GLU A 391 -7.25 6.52 8.85
C GLU A 391 -6.53 5.62 7.82
N ASP A 392 -7.28 4.79 7.10
CA ASP A 392 -6.77 3.90 6.07
C ASP A 392 -7.29 4.33 4.69
N HIS A 393 -6.35 4.73 3.83
CA HIS A 393 -6.64 5.17 2.47
C HIS A 393 -7.39 4.12 1.64
N ARG A 394 -7.12 2.82 1.84
CA ARG A 394 -7.77 1.75 1.08
C ARG A 394 -9.25 1.61 1.42
N MET A 395 -9.67 2.03 2.62
CA MET A 395 -11.10 2.09 2.95
C MET A 395 -11.80 3.17 2.09
N ALA A 396 -11.24 4.38 2.00
CA ALA A 396 -11.80 5.41 1.14
C ALA A 396 -11.82 4.97 -0.35
N LEU A 397 -10.69 4.47 -0.84
CA LEU A 397 -10.47 4.13 -2.25
C LEU A 397 -11.34 2.97 -2.73
N ALA A 398 -11.54 1.92 -1.88
CA ALA A 398 -12.34 0.75 -2.23
C ALA A 398 -13.86 0.95 -2.03
N PHE A 399 -14.28 1.87 -1.15
CA PHE A 399 -15.70 2.12 -0.95
C PHE A 399 -16.28 3.20 -1.87
N ALA A 400 -15.47 4.15 -2.35
CA ALA A 400 -15.94 5.20 -3.25
C ALA A 400 -16.57 4.65 -4.55
N PRO A 401 -16.03 3.60 -5.22
CA PRO A 401 -16.64 3.01 -6.42
C PRO A 401 -18.02 2.40 -6.19
N LEU A 402 -18.41 2.09 -4.94
CA LEU A 402 -19.75 1.60 -4.61
C LEU A 402 -20.84 2.63 -4.96
N ALA A 403 -20.48 3.90 -5.19
CA ALA A 403 -21.37 4.94 -5.71
C ALA A 403 -22.07 4.54 -7.03
N PHE A 404 -21.53 3.58 -7.79
CA PHE A 404 -22.20 3.00 -8.96
C PHE A 404 -23.45 2.21 -8.61
N LYS A 405 -23.57 1.69 -7.38
CA LYS A 405 -24.65 0.80 -6.95
C LYS A 405 -25.55 1.38 -5.87
N MET A 406 -25.06 2.37 -5.10
CA MET A 406 -25.82 2.96 -4.00
C MET A 406 -25.24 4.32 -3.59
N PRO A 407 -26.05 5.21 -2.97
CA PRO A 407 -25.52 6.47 -2.44
C PRO A 407 -24.49 6.23 -1.34
N ILE A 408 -23.27 6.78 -1.51
CA ILE A 408 -22.13 6.59 -0.60
C ILE A 408 -21.58 7.96 -0.19
N SER A 409 -21.23 8.10 1.08
CA SER A 409 -20.41 9.19 1.59
C SER A 409 -19.16 8.63 2.28
N ILE A 410 -18.04 9.31 2.15
CA ILE A 410 -16.75 8.92 2.73
C ILE A 410 -16.36 9.93 3.80
N ASN A 411 -16.23 9.48 5.03
CA ASN A 411 -15.70 10.26 6.15
C ASN A 411 -14.19 10.32 6.08
N ASN A 412 -13.60 11.48 6.41
CA ASN A 412 -12.17 11.73 6.37
C ASN A 412 -11.54 11.35 5.00
N PRO A 413 -12.01 11.91 3.88
CA PRO A 413 -11.60 11.53 2.54
C PRO A 413 -10.13 11.84 2.24
N GLN A 414 -9.46 12.69 3.03
CA GLN A 414 -8.06 13.09 2.87
C GLN A 414 -7.07 11.94 3.06
N VAL A 415 -7.48 10.84 3.68
CA VAL A 415 -6.62 9.66 3.88
C VAL A 415 -6.05 9.08 2.59
N VAL A 416 -6.64 9.41 1.43
CA VAL A 416 -6.17 8.95 0.11
C VAL A 416 -4.77 9.48 -0.24
N THR A 417 -4.35 10.63 0.33
CA THR A 417 -3.02 11.23 0.09
C THR A 417 -1.87 10.30 0.43
N LYS A 418 -2.12 9.31 1.27
CA LYS A 418 -1.15 8.29 1.64
C LYS A 418 -0.68 7.41 0.48
N SER A 419 -1.45 7.28 -0.61
CA SER A 419 -1.08 6.45 -1.76
C SER A 419 -1.61 6.93 -3.10
N TYR A 420 -2.65 7.78 -3.13
CA TYR A 420 -3.27 8.28 -4.35
C TYR A 420 -3.78 9.73 -4.13
N PRO A 421 -2.88 10.72 -4.05
CA PRO A 421 -3.25 12.09 -3.72
C PRO A 421 -4.25 12.73 -4.70
N SER A 422 -4.16 12.40 -5.99
CA SER A 422 -5.05 12.96 -7.03
C SER A 422 -6.40 12.26 -7.14
N TYR A 423 -6.70 11.22 -6.34
CA TYR A 423 -7.86 10.34 -6.52
C TYR A 423 -9.19 11.09 -6.70
N TRP A 424 -9.50 12.06 -5.82
CA TRP A 424 -10.74 12.81 -5.91
C TRP A 424 -10.82 13.69 -7.16
N LYS A 425 -9.67 14.29 -7.58
CA LYS A 425 -9.59 15.07 -8.82
C LYS A 425 -9.77 14.19 -10.05
N ASP A 426 -9.21 12.96 -10.01
CA ASP A 426 -9.35 12.00 -11.10
C ASP A 426 -10.80 11.51 -11.22
N LEU A 427 -11.51 11.34 -10.09
CA LEU A 427 -12.95 11.08 -10.11
C LEU A 427 -13.74 12.25 -10.70
N GLU A 428 -13.46 13.49 -10.27
CA GLU A 428 -14.15 14.69 -10.82
C GLU A 428 -13.88 14.84 -12.32
N SER A 429 -12.66 14.59 -12.79
CA SER A 429 -12.31 14.59 -14.22
C SER A 429 -13.03 13.50 -15.01
N SER A 430 -13.52 12.47 -14.33
CA SER A 430 -14.30 11.35 -14.87
C SER A 430 -15.81 11.53 -14.66
N GLU A 431 -16.24 12.79 -14.50
CA GLU A 431 -17.65 13.22 -14.35
C GLU A 431 -18.36 12.72 -13.07
N PHE A 432 -17.60 12.27 -12.06
CA PHE A 432 -18.20 12.10 -10.73
C PHE A 432 -18.46 13.46 -10.10
N ILE A 433 -19.56 13.58 -9.36
CA ILE A 433 -19.85 14.76 -8.57
C ILE A 433 -19.49 14.46 -7.11
N ILE A 434 -18.59 15.26 -6.56
CA ILE A 434 -18.13 15.14 -5.17
C ILE A 434 -18.58 16.39 -4.41
N GLN A 435 -19.42 16.19 -3.39
CA GLN A 435 -19.93 17.26 -2.54
C GLN A 435 -19.37 17.13 -1.13
N SER A 436 -18.76 18.20 -0.63
CA SER A 436 -18.34 18.28 0.78
C SER A 436 -19.56 18.57 1.65
N LEU A 437 -19.78 17.74 2.67
CA LEU A 437 -20.87 17.86 3.64
C LEU A 437 -20.36 18.50 4.94
#